data_fb59df18560f62005aee1217ec0fbac1
#
_entry.id   fb59df18560f62005aee1217ec0fbac1
#
_cell.length_a   1.000
_cell.length_b   1.000
_cell.length_c   1.000
_cell.angle_alpha   90.00
_cell.angle_beta   90.00
_cell.angle_gamma   90.00
#
_symmetry.space_group_name_H-M   'P 1'
#
loop_
_entity.id
_entity.type
_entity.pdbx_description
1 polymer ?
#
loop_
_entity_poly.entity_id
_entity_poly.type
_entity_poly.pdbx_seq_one_letter_code
_entity_poly.pdbx_strand_id
1 'polypeptide(L)'
;MNTIKTIAIIASLTGLLSCGKNENSIRINQVGFYPGQEKTMTLEEYNKAEIVTITDAEGSVVWEGSADRSAVSPWSGKVRRIFDFSEITESGTYTIHAGKDSAAFTVSPDALRSLADAALTAFYHQRSGMDLDPEIAGKWARKGGHPDTLVYIHGSAATPERPEGTKISSPKGWYDAGDYNKYVVNSAYSMGLMANVFRVLSMKRLITREESIRFWEELEYNHQWLLTMKDPSDGGIYHKLTTPSFEAFIAPTECRQKRYVVQKSVTASLDFAAVCAEMGSTWAAHYGGNLEADINTRGVWEKAEDGADAYQWAKDNPEAFYHQDKMNGIYDPDVVTGAYGDGSASDELFWAATSQYMANYPGDRDVYLTDVIENMPEEFTLMSWGNVAALGVFNWIESELHHRKFGEFYSGLPDPYAKQKEEIRGKCVKMLLEYCDKAIEAVEGSCYNSAYGNRPENFQWGCCSSFCDQAICFLYAYELTNDRKYLDNAFRNVNYILGQNATGYCYVTGFGTKSPMHPHSRLCASDGIEEPIPGLLVGGPNPGHNDKAEVEYHSDYPDESYEDVMPSYASNEICINWNASLVSAITWLSYIGNELDTTN
;
A
#
# COMPACT_ATOMS: atom_id res chain seq x y z
N MET A 1 13.32 -11.14 71.20
CA MET A 1 12.72 -12.36 70.62
C MET A 1 12.31 -11.99 69.20
N ASN A 2 13.19 -12.25 68.25
CA ASN A 2 12.98 -11.96 66.83
C ASN A 2 12.61 -13.30 66.13
N THR A 3 11.45 -13.33 65.58
CA THR A 3 11.01 -14.48 64.76
C THR A 3 11.21 -14.12 63.30
N ILE A 4 12.24 -14.72 62.70
CA ILE A 4 12.53 -14.68 61.27
C ILE A 4 11.56 -15.61 60.57
N LYS A 5 10.69 -15.07 59.68
CA LYS A 5 9.88 -15.85 58.77
C LYS A 5 10.68 -16.11 57.50
N THR A 6 11.05 -17.36 57.33
CA THR A 6 11.66 -17.92 56.12
C THR A 6 10.58 -17.97 55.03
N ILE A 7 10.74 -17.23 53.96
CA ILE A 7 9.93 -17.35 52.76
C ILE A 7 10.62 -18.38 51.85
N ALA A 8 9.99 -19.52 51.69
CA ALA A 8 10.41 -20.53 50.72
C ALA A 8 10.01 -20.08 49.31
N ILE A 9 11.00 -19.81 48.48
CA ILE A 9 10.81 -19.60 47.03
C ILE A 9 10.66 -20.99 46.40
N ILE A 10 9.45 -21.35 46.02
CA ILE A 10 9.19 -22.51 45.15
C ILE A 10 9.46 -22.05 43.71
N ALA A 11 10.64 -22.36 43.21
CA ALA A 11 10.93 -22.28 41.78
C ALA A 11 10.15 -23.39 41.06
N SER A 12 9.05 -23.05 40.45
CA SER A 12 8.40 -23.96 39.50
C SER A 12 9.20 -23.98 38.21
N LEU A 13 10.00 -25.01 38.01
CA LEU A 13 10.50 -25.40 36.69
C LEU A 13 9.29 -25.83 35.84
N THR A 14 8.67 -24.89 35.14
CA THR A 14 7.84 -25.23 33.98
C THR A 14 8.81 -25.52 32.84
N GLY A 15 9.07 -26.83 32.64
CA GLY A 15 9.77 -27.28 31.45
C GLY A 15 9.00 -26.80 30.22
N LEU A 16 9.65 -25.99 29.41
CA LEU A 16 9.26 -25.70 28.04
C LEU A 16 9.33 -27.03 27.26
N LEU A 17 8.22 -27.77 27.29
CA LEU A 17 7.92 -28.71 26.24
C LEU A 17 7.57 -27.85 25.02
N SER A 18 8.56 -27.57 24.18
CA SER A 18 8.39 -27.24 22.80
C SER A 18 7.61 -28.38 22.15
N CYS A 19 6.30 -28.30 22.25
CA CYS A 19 5.41 -29.12 21.46
C CYS A 19 5.50 -28.51 20.05
N GLY A 20 6.39 -29.08 19.22
CA GLY A 20 6.41 -28.77 17.80
C GLY A 20 5.01 -29.05 17.24
N LYS A 21 4.17 -28.02 17.15
CA LYS A 21 2.97 -28.09 16.33
C LYS A 21 3.48 -28.46 14.94
N ASN A 22 3.10 -29.66 14.45
CA ASN A 22 3.34 -30.00 13.05
C ASN A 22 2.67 -28.94 12.20
N GLU A 23 3.46 -27.96 11.76
CA GLU A 23 2.99 -26.91 10.90
C GLU A 23 2.53 -27.53 9.57
N ASN A 24 1.41 -27.03 9.03
CA ASN A 24 0.92 -27.48 7.72
C ASN A 24 1.99 -27.18 6.67
N SER A 25 2.29 -28.14 5.82
CA SER A 25 3.34 -28.04 4.80
C SER A 25 2.83 -27.43 3.47
N ILE A 26 1.54 -27.26 3.33
CA ILE A 26 0.91 -26.73 2.11
C ILE A 26 0.89 -25.19 2.21
N ARG A 27 1.50 -24.53 1.23
CA ARG A 27 1.48 -23.09 1.07
C ARG A 27 0.62 -22.74 -0.14
N ILE A 28 -0.47 -22.03 0.07
CA ILE A 28 -1.47 -21.73 -0.94
C ILE A 28 -2.13 -20.38 -0.64
N ASN A 29 -2.66 -19.73 -1.66
CA ASN A 29 -3.60 -18.61 -1.47
C ASN A 29 -4.82 -19.10 -0.67
N GLN A 30 -5.02 -18.52 0.51
CA GLN A 30 -6.04 -18.92 1.48
C GLN A 30 -7.36 -18.14 1.31
N VAL A 31 -7.40 -17.15 0.40
CA VAL A 31 -8.60 -16.32 0.15
C VAL A 31 -9.44 -16.92 -0.98
N GLY A 32 -8.78 -17.34 -2.08
CA GLY A 32 -9.46 -18.01 -3.18
C GLY A 32 -8.85 -17.71 -4.56
N PHE A 33 -9.36 -18.39 -5.56
CA PHE A 33 -8.92 -18.29 -6.95
C PHE A 33 -10.10 -18.00 -7.87
N TYR A 34 -9.84 -17.30 -8.98
CA TYR A 34 -10.79 -17.18 -10.09
C TYR A 34 -10.76 -18.45 -10.95
N PRO A 35 -11.89 -18.84 -11.58
CA PRO A 35 -11.96 -20.01 -12.47
C PRO A 35 -10.84 -20.02 -13.52
N GLY A 36 -10.67 -18.96 -14.28
CA GLY A 36 -9.67 -18.84 -15.33
C GLY A 36 -8.25 -18.41 -14.86
N GLN A 37 -8.00 -18.27 -13.56
CA GLN A 37 -6.69 -17.93 -13.00
C GLN A 37 -5.76 -19.15 -12.98
N GLU A 38 -4.44 -18.92 -13.12
CA GLU A 38 -3.43 -19.92 -12.75
C GLU A 38 -3.53 -20.26 -11.26
N LYS A 39 -3.56 -21.55 -10.92
CA LYS A 39 -3.70 -22.05 -9.55
C LYS A 39 -2.53 -22.93 -9.19
N THR A 40 -1.71 -22.46 -8.27
CA THR A 40 -0.55 -23.22 -7.79
C THR A 40 -0.51 -23.30 -6.27
N MET A 41 0.17 -24.34 -5.78
CA MET A 41 0.57 -24.43 -4.40
C MET A 41 2.04 -24.80 -4.28
N THR A 42 2.63 -24.51 -3.14
CA THR A 42 3.99 -24.94 -2.79
C THR A 42 3.93 -25.92 -1.62
N LEU A 43 4.68 -27.01 -1.73
CA LEU A 43 4.83 -28.00 -0.68
C LEU A 43 6.22 -27.90 -0.04
N GLU A 44 6.26 -27.72 1.27
CA GLU A 44 7.49 -27.60 2.05
C GLU A 44 8.28 -28.91 2.07
N GLU A 45 9.61 -28.81 2.17
CA GLU A 45 10.55 -29.93 2.09
C GLU A 45 10.29 -31.07 3.07
N TYR A 46 9.78 -30.76 4.27
CA TYR A 46 9.54 -31.78 5.31
C TYR A 46 8.33 -32.67 5.00
N ASN A 47 7.45 -32.31 4.10
CA ASN A 47 6.45 -33.22 3.56
C ASN A 47 7.06 -34.05 2.43
N LYS A 48 6.90 -35.35 2.46
CA LYS A 48 7.51 -36.28 1.49
C LYS A 48 6.50 -36.90 0.52
N ALA A 49 5.25 -36.36 0.49
CA ALA A 49 4.25 -36.83 -0.48
C ALA A 49 4.72 -36.56 -1.90
N GLU A 50 4.79 -37.58 -2.75
CA GLU A 50 5.14 -37.47 -4.16
C GLU A 50 3.90 -37.10 -5.02
N ILE A 51 2.75 -37.60 -4.58
CA ILE A 51 1.45 -37.35 -5.20
C ILE A 51 0.60 -36.50 -4.27
N VAL A 52 -0.06 -35.53 -4.83
CA VAL A 52 -1.05 -34.67 -4.19
C VAL A 52 -2.38 -34.92 -4.84
N THR A 53 -3.47 -35.01 -4.05
CA THR A 53 -4.83 -35.12 -4.55
C THR A 53 -5.67 -33.94 -4.11
N ILE A 54 -6.65 -33.58 -4.93
CA ILE A 54 -7.63 -32.55 -4.60
C ILE A 54 -9.03 -33.18 -4.70
N THR A 55 -9.82 -32.98 -3.65
CA THR A 55 -11.22 -33.42 -3.59
C THR A 55 -12.18 -32.25 -3.62
N ASP A 56 -13.36 -32.48 -4.19
CA ASP A 56 -14.51 -31.58 -4.09
C ASP A 56 -15.17 -31.66 -2.69
N ALA A 57 -16.29 -30.93 -2.52
CA ALA A 57 -17.04 -30.90 -1.26
C ALA A 57 -17.69 -32.24 -0.91
N GLU A 58 -17.95 -33.09 -1.89
CA GLU A 58 -18.51 -34.44 -1.75
C GLU A 58 -17.44 -35.49 -1.45
N GLY A 59 -16.14 -35.11 -1.48
CA GLY A 59 -14.99 -35.98 -1.24
C GLY A 59 -14.55 -36.78 -2.48
N SER A 60 -15.05 -36.45 -3.67
CA SER A 60 -14.60 -37.06 -4.92
C SER A 60 -13.27 -36.45 -5.35
N VAL A 61 -12.32 -37.28 -5.78
CA VAL A 61 -11.04 -36.79 -6.32
C VAL A 61 -11.31 -36.14 -7.69
N VAL A 62 -11.00 -34.83 -7.79
CA VAL A 62 -11.18 -34.06 -9.02
C VAL A 62 -9.84 -33.72 -9.70
N TRP A 63 -8.74 -33.88 -8.99
CA TRP A 63 -7.39 -33.70 -9.51
C TRP A 63 -6.38 -34.55 -8.74
N GLU A 64 -5.38 -35.07 -9.42
CA GLU A 64 -4.25 -35.78 -8.85
C GLU A 64 -2.99 -35.49 -9.69
N GLY A 65 -1.88 -35.17 -9.02
CA GLY A 65 -0.64 -34.84 -9.73
C GLY A 65 0.61 -34.96 -8.89
N SER A 66 1.75 -34.96 -9.57
CA SER A 66 3.08 -34.80 -9.03
C SER A 66 3.57 -33.35 -9.20
N ALA A 67 4.66 -32.97 -8.54
CA ALA A 67 5.22 -31.64 -8.67
C ALA A 67 5.63 -31.32 -10.13
N ASP A 68 5.21 -30.17 -10.63
CA ASP A 68 5.58 -29.67 -11.96
C ASP A 68 7.04 -29.19 -11.99
N ARG A 69 7.48 -28.58 -10.89
CA ARG A 69 8.86 -28.15 -10.70
C ARG A 69 9.27 -28.12 -9.23
N SER A 70 10.57 -28.04 -9.01
CA SER A 70 11.15 -27.82 -7.68
C SER A 70 12.10 -26.63 -7.72
N ALA A 71 12.12 -25.86 -6.64
CA ALA A 71 13.05 -24.76 -6.44
C ALA A 71 13.79 -24.92 -5.11
N VAL A 72 15.01 -24.39 -5.04
CA VAL A 72 15.83 -24.40 -3.82
C VAL A 72 15.98 -22.98 -3.32
N SER A 73 15.62 -22.75 -2.04
CA SER A 73 15.81 -21.45 -1.44
C SER A 73 17.29 -21.06 -1.43
N PRO A 74 17.67 -19.89 -1.97
CA PRO A 74 19.06 -19.48 -2.07
C PRO A 74 19.70 -19.17 -0.71
N TRP A 75 18.91 -18.97 0.33
CA TRP A 75 19.39 -18.64 1.69
C TRP A 75 19.22 -19.77 2.70
N SER A 76 18.14 -20.56 2.62
CA SER A 76 17.94 -21.67 3.55
C SER A 76 18.38 -23.03 3.00
N GLY A 77 18.60 -23.17 1.69
CA GLY A 77 18.90 -24.42 1.01
C GLY A 77 17.75 -25.44 1.00
N LYS A 78 16.59 -25.08 1.57
CA LYS A 78 15.40 -25.96 1.62
C LYS A 78 14.80 -26.09 0.22
N VAL A 79 14.36 -27.30 -0.13
CA VAL A 79 13.71 -27.60 -1.41
C VAL A 79 12.20 -27.39 -1.27
N ARG A 80 11.59 -26.68 -2.23
CA ARG A 80 10.14 -26.53 -2.34
C ARG A 80 9.68 -27.14 -3.65
N ARG A 81 8.51 -27.78 -3.61
CA ARG A 81 7.87 -28.39 -4.78
C ARG A 81 6.60 -27.64 -5.11
N ILE A 82 6.49 -27.22 -6.37
CA ILE A 82 5.36 -26.44 -6.88
C ILE A 82 4.48 -27.38 -7.70
N PHE A 83 3.17 -27.32 -7.45
CA PHE A 83 2.14 -28.09 -8.14
C PHE A 83 1.18 -27.12 -8.80
N ASP A 84 0.87 -27.35 -10.07
CA ASP A 84 -0.12 -26.62 -10.85
C ASP A 84 -1.41 -27.45 -10.96
N PHE A 85 -2.51 -26.86 -10.53
CA PHE A 85 -3.84 -27.45 -10.59
C PHE A 85 -4.84 -26.50 -11.29
N SER A 86 -4.37 -25.71 -12.23
CA SER A 86 -5.15 -24.71 -13.00
C SER A 86 -6.31 -25.33 -13.77
N GLU A 87 -6.29 -26.66 -14.01
CA GLU A 87 -7.37 -27.42 -14.63
C GLU A 87 -8.70 -27.37 -13.83
N ILE A 88 -8.63 -27.06 -12.52
CA ILE A 88 -9.83 -26.89 -11.68
C ILE A 88 -10.41 -25.50 -11.96
N THR A 89 -11.40 -25.43 -12.85
CA THR A 89 -12.07 -24.20 -13.27
C THR A 89 -13.48 -24.04 -12.73
N GLU A 90 -14.09 -25.10 -12.23
CA GLU A 90 -15.45 -25.03 -11.69
C GLU A 90 -15.47 -24.33 -10.34
N SER A 91 -16.47 -23.47 -10.12
CA SER A 91 -16.68 -22.79 -8.84
C SER A 91 -17.05 -23.79 -7.75
N GLY A 92 -16.39 -23.71 -6.60
CA GLY A 92 -16.63 -24.65 -5.50
C GLY A 92 -15.60 -24.52 -4.38
N THR A 93 -15.77 -25.35 -3.36
CA THR A 93 -14.81 -25.52 -2.27
C THR A 93 -14.10 -26.85 -2.43
N TYR A 94 -12.81 -26.82 -2.34
CA TYR A 94 -11.91 -27.95 -2.58
C TYR A 94 -10.96 -28.17 -1.40
N THR A 95 -10.49 -29.40 -1.26
CA THR A 95 -9.47 -29.75 -0.25
C THR A 95 -8.29 -30.43 -0.92
N ILE A 96 -7.10 -29.86 -0.72
CA ILE A 96 -5.83 -30.44 -1.11
C ILE A 96 -5.41 -31.45 -0.02
N HIS A 97 -4.92 -32.59 -0.43
CA HIS A 97 -4.33 -33.62 0.44
C HIS A 97 -2.90 -33.92 0.01
N ALA A 98 -1.95 -33.74 0.93
CA ALA A 98 -0.53 -34.05 0.72
C ALA A 98 -0.01 -34.83 1.91
N GLY A 99 0.03 -36.15 1.79
CA GLY A 99 0.39 -37.06 2.90
C GLY A 99 -0.59 -36.93 4.09
N LYS A 100 -0.12 -36.40 5.22
CA LYS A 100 -0.95 -36.16 6.41
C LYS A 100 -1.56 -34.76 6.46
N ASP A 101 -1.10 -33.85 5.61
CA ASP A 101 -1.48 -32.44 5.61
C ASP A 101 -2.63 -32.20 4.62
N SER A 102 -3.49 -31.25 4.93
CA SER A 102 -4.56 -30.82 4.06
C SER A 102 -4.79 -29.32 4.17
N ALA A 103 -5.28 -28.71 3.07
CA ALA A 103 -5.66 -27.30 3.02
C ALA A 103 -6.90 -27.11 2.15
N ALA A 104 -7.87 -26.37 2.64
CA ALA A 104 -9.05 -26.00 1.87
C ALA A 104 -8.78 -24.72 1.06
N PHE A 105 -9.40 -24.63 -0.12
CA PHE A 105 -9.44 -23.43 -0.95
C PHE A 105 -10.78 -23.32 -1.68
N THR A 106 -11.07 -22.14 -2.21
CA THR A 106 -12.27 -21.88 -3.01
C THR A 106 -11.89 -21.41 -4.42
N VAL A 107 -12.70 -21.77 -5.39
CA VAL A 107 -12.73 -21.20 -6.74
C VAL A 107 -14.04 -20.45 -6.88
N SER A 108 -13.98 -19.14 -7.19
CA SER A 108 -15.17 -18.29 -7.26
C SER A 108 -14.93 -17.12 -8.22
N PRO A 109 -15.94 -16.68 -8.98
CA PRO A 109 -15.87 -15.45 -9.77
C PRO A 109 -15.69 -14.20 -8.92
N ASP A 110 -15.97 -14.25 -7.61
CA ASP A 110 -15.86 -13.15 -6.66
C ASP A 110 -14.70 -13.34 -5.66
N ALA A 111 -13.67 -14.12 -6.01
CA ALA A 111 -12.62 -14.60 -5.08
C ALA A 111 -11.97 -13.50 -4.24
N LEU A 112 -11.68 -12.33 -4.82
CA LEU A 112 -11.00 -11.22 -4.13
C LEU A 112 -11.95 -10.07 -3.73
N ARG A 113 -13.25 -10.17 -3.99
CA ARG A 113 -14.19 -9.07 -3.81
C ARG A 113 -14.28 -8.59 -2.35
N SER A 114 -14.48 -9.52 -1.43
CA SER A 114 -14.58 -9.19 0.00
C SER A 114 -13.27 -8.62 0.57
N LEU A 115 -12.13 -9.07 0.05
CA LEU A 115 -10.83 -8.55 0.43
C LEU A 115 -10.64 -7.11 -0.08
N ALA A 116 -11.03 -6.81 -1.32
CA ALA A 116 -10.98 -5.45 -1.87
C ALA A 116 -11.83 -4.47 -1.04
N ASP A 117 -13.04 -4.87 -0.68
CA ASP A 117 -13.94 -4.08 0.16
C ASP A 117 -13.36 -3.83 1.55
N ALA A 118 -12.81 -4.85 2.20
CA ALA A 118 -12.21 -4.72 3.52
C ALA A 118 -10.94 -3.86 3.50
N ALA A 119 -10.08 -4.02 2.49
CA ALA A 119 -8.85 -3.23 2.34
C ALA A 119 -9.15 -1.73 2.15
N LEU A 120 -10.18 -1.38 1.38
CA LEU A 120 -10.64 0.01 1.26
C LEU A 120 -11.25 0.51 2.57
N THR A 121 -12.06 -0.31 3.25
CA THR A 121 -12.68 0.04 4.55
C THR A 121 -11.63 0.21 5.64
N ALA A 122 -10.44 -0.41 5.53
CA ALA A 122 -9.33 -0.21 6.46
C ALA A 122 -8.90 1.28 6.53
N PHE A 123 -8.97 2.03 5.43
CA PHE A 123 -8.74 3.49 5.44
C PHE A 123 -9.81 4.23 6.24
N TYR A 124 -11.07 3.83 6.16
CA TYR A 124 -12.13 4.38 7.00
C TYR A 124 -11.80 4.21 8.49
N HIS A 125 -11.25 3.06 8.89
CA HIS A 125 -10.80 2.83 10.25
C HIS A 125 -9.62 3.72 10.67
N GLN A 126 -8.77 4.14 9.72
CA GLN A 126 -7.65 5.05 9.99
C GLN A 126 -8.06 6.53 10.06
N ARG A 127 -9.30 6.90 9.77
CA ARG A 127 -9.77 8.30 9.86
C ARG A 127 -9.60 8.85 11.27
N SER A 128 -8.97 10.02 11.40
CA SER A 128 -8.84 10.76 12.65
C SER A 128 -9.98 11.77 12.83
N GLY A 129 -10.26 12.19 14.06
CA GLY A 129 -11.10 13.35 14.36
C GLY A 129 -12.62 13.14 14.28
N MET A 130 -13.11 11.95 13.95
CA MET A 130 -14.54 11.66 13.85
C MET A 130 -14.94 10.35 14.54
N ASP A 131 -16.19 10.26 14.96
CA ASP A 131 -16.79 8.98 15.36
C ASP A 131 -16.97 8.11 14.12
N LEU A 132 -16.59 6.84 14.20
CA LEU A 132 -16.82 5.90 13.11
C LEU A 132 -18.24 5.35 13.19
N ASP A 133 -18.93 5.34 12.02
CA ASP A 133 -20.28 4.81 11.91
C ASP A 133 -20.29 3.29 12.09
N PRO A 134 -21.07 2.74 13.03
CA PRO A 134 -21.20 1.30 13.23
C PRO A 134 -21.75 0.54 12.02
N GLU A 135 -22.49 1.20 11.11
CA GLU A 135 -22.97 0.57 9.88
C GLU A 135 -21.82 0.26 8.91
N ILE A 136 -20.73 1.05 8.94
CA ILE A 136 -19.54 0.85 8.13
C ILE A 136 -18.46 0.09 8.90
N ALA A 137 -18.16 0.54 10.13
CA ALA A 137 -17.06 0.01 10.95
C ALA A 137 -17.41 -1.29 11.70
N GLY A 138 -18.67 -1.69 11.74
CA GLY A 138 -19.12 -2.87 12.46
C GLY A 138 -18.76 -2.82 13.95
N LYS A 139 -18.24 -3.95 14.48
CA LYS A 139 -17.83 -4.05 15.88
C LYS A 139 -16.60 -3.19 16.23
N TRP A 140 -15.81 -2.75 15.26
CA TRP A 140 -14.65 -1.87 15.44
C TRP A 140 -15.01 -0.37 15.39
N ALA A 141 -16.30 -0.02 15.45
CA ALA A 141 -16.75 1.38 15.58
C ALA A 141 -16.19 2.01 16.85
N ARG A 142 -15.65 3.21 16.74
CA ARG A 142 -15.00 3.91 17.84
C ARG A 142 -15.35 5.40 17.86
N LYS A 143 -15.17 6.02 19.03
CA LYS A 143 -15.23 7.48 19.16
C LYS A 143 -14.01 8.14 18.51
N GLY A 144 -14.22 9.32 17.94
CA GLY A 144 -13.17 10.12 17.34
C GLY A 144 -12.16 10.61 18.38
N GLY A 145 -10.88 10.43 18.08
CA GLY A 145 -9.78 11.04 18.80
C GLY A 145 -9.02 11.99 17.87
N HIS A 146 -8.15 12.83 18.43
CA HIS A 146 -7.35 13.79 17.69
C HIS A 146 -8.19 14.65 16.71
N PRO A 147 -9.15 15.45 17.21
CA PRO A 147 -9.94 16.33 16.35
C PRO A 147 -9.06 17.40 15.67
N ASP A 148 -7.83 17.57 16.14
CA ASP A 148 -6.79 18.48 15.64
C ASP A 148 -7.30 19.91 15.33
N THR A 149 -8.34 20.34 16.06
CA THR A 149 -8.83 21.73 16.03
C THR A 149 -7.89 22.68 16.77
N LEU A 150 -6.91 22.15 17.49
CA LEU A 150 -5.86 22.88 18.20
C LEU A 150 -4.52 22.18 18.02
N VAL A 151 -3.75 22.66 17.07
CA VAL A 151 -2.38 22.23 16.75
C VAL A 151 -1.46 23.44 16.90
N TYR A 152 -0.21 23.22 17.26
CA TYR A 152 0.76 24.28 17.49
C TYR A 152 1.80 24.33 16.38
N ILE A 153 2.22 25.54 16.00
CA ILE A 153 3.40 25.73 15.17
C ILE A 153 4.62 25.42 16.03
N HIS A 154 5.41 24.42 15.64
CA HIS A 154 6.70 24.08 16.26
C HIS A 154 7.74 25.15 15.94
N GLY A 155 8.77 25.32 16.78
CA GLY A 155 9.84 26.30 16.55
C GLY A 155 10.48 26.18 15.16
N SER A 156 10.62 24.94 14.64
CA SER A 156 11.15 24.67 13.29
C SER A 156 10.27 25.14 12.14
N ALA A 157 8.98 25.35 12.40
CA ALA A 157 7.99 25.79 11.42
C ALA A 157 7.64 27.28 11.56
N ALA A 158 8.25 27.97 12.54
CA ALA A 158 7.92 29.35 12.86
C ALA A 158 8.35 30.33 11.75
N THR A 159 7.48 31.30 11.47
CA THR A 159 7.73 32.43 10.60
C THR A 159 7.38 33.75 11.33
N PRO A 160 7.74 34.93 10.81
CA PRO A 160 7.30 36.19 11.40
C PRO A 160 5.77 36.31 11.49
N GLU A 161 5.04 35.78 10.51
CA GLU A 161 3.57 35.78 10.43
C GLU A 161 2.95 34.72 11.33
N ARG A 162 3.68 33.62 11.54
CA ARG A 162 3.26 32.45 12.35
C ARG A 162 4.38 32.05 13.33
N PRO A 163 4.61 32.82 14.41
CA PRO A 163 5.63 32.48 15.38
C PRO A 163 5.35 31.17 16.10
N GLU A 164 6.39 30.61 16.72
CA GLU A 164 6.29 29.41 17.56
C GLU A 164 5.13 29.50 18.55
N GLY A 165 4.42 28.40 18.72
CA GLY A 165 3.25 28.30 19.60
C GLY A 165 1.97 28.90 19.02
N THR A 166 2.00 29.48 17.82
CA THR A 166 0.79 29.88 17.09
C THR A 166 -0.14 28.67 16.97
N LYS A 167 -1.43 28.90 17.22
CA LYS A 167 -2.46 27.86 17.18
C LYS A 167 -3.12 27.84 15.81
N ILE A 168 -3.19 26.65 15.22
CA ILE A 168 -3.89 26.38 13.97
C ILE A 168 -4.89 25.25 14.14
N SER A 169 -5.74 25.03 13.16
CA SER A 169 -6.66 23.90 13.07
C SER A 169 -6.30 23.05 11.86
N SER A 170 -6.12 21.73 12.06
CA SER A 170 -5.73 20.79 11.01
C SER A 170 -6.50 19.45 11.17
N PRO A 171 -7.86 19.49 11.10
CA PRO A 171 -8.73 18.33 11.31
C PRO A 171 -8.68 17.34 10.16
N LYS A 172 -9.30 16.17 10.35
CA LYS A 172 -9.41 15.07 9.40
C LYS A 172 -8.07 14.37 9.13
N GLY A 173 -7.99 13.65 8.02
CA GLY A 173 -6.82 12.86 7.63
C GLY A 173 -6.82 11.46 8.24
N TRP A 174 -5.92 10.63 7.73
CA TRP A 174 -5.70 9.28 8.24
C TRP A 174 -4.57 9.26 9.26
N TYR A 175 -4.68 8.43 10.27
CA TYR A 175 -3.52 7.95 11.02
C TYR A 175 -2.62 7.18 10.06
N ASP A 176 -1.31 7.31 10.23
CA ASP A 176 -0.34 6.82 9.26
C ASP A 176 -0.15 5.31 9.30
N ALA A 177 0.17 4.80 10.47
CA ALA A 177 0.59 3.43 10.65
C ALA A 177 0.00 2.85 11.95
N GLY A 178 0.79 2.10 12.71
CA GLY A 178 0.42 1.69 14.06
C GLY A 178 0.34 2.85 15.06
N ASP A 179 0.70 4.06 14.67
CA ASP A 179 0.67 5.29 15.48
C ASP A 179 -0.51 6.22 15.10
N TYR A 180 -0.58 7.40 15.75
CA TYR A 180 -1.64 8.39 15.55
C TYR A 180 -1.17 9.69 14.89
N ASN A 181 0.05 9.71 14.35
CA ASN A 181 0.55 10.88 13.64
C ASN A 181 0.10 10.88 12.18
N LYS A 182 0.31 12.00 11.51
CA LYS A 182 -0.08 12.19 10.11
C LYS A 182 1.10 12.80 9.34
N TYR A 183 1.54 12.16 8.28
CA TYR A 183 2.72 12.52 7.50
C TYR A 183 2.30 12.85 6.06
N VAL A 184 2.69 14.03 5.57
CA VAL A 184 2.23 14.50 4.25
C VAL A 184 2.78 13.62 3.14
N VAL A 185 4.08 13.32 3.14
CA VAL A 185 4.73 12.49 2.12
C VAL A 185 4.04 11.14 1.98
N ASN A 186 3.90 10.39 3.09
CA ASN A 186 3.29 9.06 3.06
C ASN A 186 1.80 9.08 2.70
N SER A 187 1.08 10.10 3.19
CA SER A 187 -0.34 10.32 2.86
C SER A 187 -0.54 10.64 1.38
N ALA A 188 0.29 11.51 0.82
CA ALA A 188 0.21 11.91 -0.57
C ALA A 188 0.55 10.74 -1.52
N TYR A 189 1.63 10.00 -1.24
CA TYR A 189 1.96 8.76 -1.96
C TYR A 189 0.77 7.80 -1.99
N SER A 190 0.18 7.52 -0.82
CA SER A 190 -0.96 6.60 -0.69
C SER A 190 -2.15 7.06 -1.53
N MET A 191 -2.46 8.35 -1.50
CA MET A 191 -3.54 8.93 -2.29
C MET A 191 -3.25 8.87 -3.79
N GLY A 192 -2.04 9.21 -4.22
CA GLY A 192 -1.64 9.18 -5.62
C GLY A 192 -1.79 7.78 -6.22
N LEU A 193 -1.30 6.75 -5.51
CA LEU A 193 -1.41 5.37 -5.94
C LEU A 193 -2.87 4.90 -6.06
N MET A 194 -3.70 5.19 -5.07
CA MET A 194 -5.13 4.86 -5.12
C MET A 194 -5.86 5.63 -6.22
N ALA A 195 -5.52 6.91 -6.44
CA ALA A 195 -6.11 7.73 -7.49
C ALA A 195 -5.78 7.21 -8.89
N ASN A 196 -4.55 6.75 -9.14
CA ASN A 196 -4.15 6.13 -10.41
C ASN A 196 -5.07 4.95 -10.75
N VAL A 197 -5.19 3.98 -9.84
CA VAL A 197 -6.03 2.80 -10.07
C VAL A 197 -7.50 3.17 -10.24
N PHE A 198 -8.01 4.09 -9.42
CA PHE A 198 -9.38 4.57 -9.55
C PHE A 198 -9.66 5.15 -10.94
N ARG A 199 -8.73 5.96 -11.51
CA ARG A 199 -8.89 6.53 -12.85
C ARG A 199 -8.90 5.47 -13.94
N VAL A 200 -8.02 4.46 -13.87
CA VAL A 200 -8.01 3.35 -14.83
C VAL A 200 -9.32 2.57 -14.79
N LEU A 201 -9.80 2.18 -13.60
CA LEU A 201 -11.05 1.46 -13.43
C LEU A 201 -12.27 2.26 -13.94
N SER A 202 -12.27 3.57 -13.67
CA SER A 202 -13.31 4.49 -14.17
C SER A 202 -13.27 4.63 -15.69
N MET A 203 -12.08 4.79 -16.28
CA MET A 203 -11.89 4.85 -17.73
C MET A 203 -12.38 3.57 -18.42
N LYS A 204 -12.16 2.41 -17.80
CA LYS A 204 -12.64 1.12 -18.28
C LYS A 204 -14.12 0.87 -18.01
N ARG A 205 -14.75 1.67 -17.16
CA ARG A 205 -16.14 1.50 -16.66
C ARG A 205 -16.35 0.20 -15.89
N LEU A 206 -15.32 -0.23 -15.17
CA LEU A 206 -15.38 -1.42 -14.33
C LEU A 206 -15.98 -1.11 -12.96
N ILE A 207 -15.62 0.03 -12.38
CA ILE A 207 -16.09 0.44 -11.05
C ILE A 207 -17.57 0.87 -11.10
N THR A 208 -18.36 0.37 -10.16
CA THR A 208 -19.76 0.80 -10.01
C THR A 208 -19.84 2.21 -9.42
N ARG A 209 -21.01 2.86 -9.52
CA ARG A 209 -21.17 4.20 -8.94
C ARG A 209 -21.03 4.18 -7.40
N GLU A 210 -21.53 3.17 -6.74
CA GLU A 210 -21.43 3.05 -5.27
C GLU A 210 -19.97 2.92 -4.82
N GLU A 211 -19.20 2.07 -5.47
CA GLU A 211 -17.76 1.93 -5.20
C GLU A 211 -17.00 3.19 -5.54
N SER A 212 -17.34 3.85 -6.65
CA SER A 212 -16.76 5.13 -7.02
C SER A 212 -16.99 6.20 -5.95
N ILE A 213 -18.19 6.25 -5.32
CA ILE A 213 -18.48 7.14 -4.21
C ILE A 213 -17.60 6.81 -3.00
N ARG A 214 -17.49 5.54 -2.61
CA ARG A 214 -16.67 5.13 -1.46
C ARG A 214 -15.19 5.47 -1.65
N PHE A 215 -14.61 5.21 -2.83
CA PHE A 215 -13.23 5.60 -3.14
C PHE A 215 -13.05 7.12 -3.05
N TRP A 216 -13.96 7.88 -3.68
CA TRP A 216 -13.90 9.34 -3.68
C TRP A 216 -13.99 9.91 -2.25
N GLU A 217 -14.94 9.45 -1.47
CA GLU A 217 -15.14 9.93 -0.10
C GLU A 217 -13.91 9.67 0.79
N GLU A 218 -13.22 8.56 0.56
CA GLU A 218 -12.02 8.20 1.31
C GLU A 218 -10.84 9.12 0.93
N LEU A 219 -10.58 9.29 -0.35
CA LEU A 219 -9.56 10.19 -0.85
C LEU A 219 -9.84 11.65 -0.45
N GLU A 220 -11.09 12.12 -0.60
CA GLU A 220 -11.48 13.47 -0.24
C GLU A 220 -11.34 13.73 1.26
N TYR A 221 -11.60 12.73 2.12
CA TYR A 221 -11.45 12.89 3.56
C TYR A 221 -10.01 13.23 3.95
N ASN A 222 -9.04 12.56 3.35
CA ASN A 222 -7.63 12.82 3.60
C ASN A 222 -7.12 14.06 2.87
N HIS A 223 -7.59 14.32 1.65
CA HIS A 223 -7.25 15.53 0.91
C HIS A 223 -7.62 16.81 1.69
N GLN A 224 -8.77 16.83 2.34
CA GLN A 224 -9.19 17.97 3.17
C GLN A 224 -8.25 18.21 4.36
N TRP A 225 -7.58 17.19 4.89
CA TRP A 225 -6.51 17.39 5.86
C TRP A 225 -5.25 17.94 5.20
N LEU A 226 -4.83 17.38 4.07
CA LEU A 226 -3.65 17.88 3.35
C LEU A 226 -3.76 19.38 3.06
N LEU A 227 -4.93 19.88 2.65
CA LEU A 227 -5.17 21.31 2.43
C LEU A 227 -4.88 22.18 3.67
N THR A 228 -5.04 21.62 4.89
CA THR A 228 -4.75 22.34 6.14
C THR A 228 -3.26 22.41 6.46
N MET A 229 -2.43 21.58 5.79
CA MET A 229 -0.98 21.56 5.97
C MET A 229 -0.24 22.62 5.17
N LYS A 230 -0.95 23.36 4.30
CA LYS A 230 -0.42 24.50 3.56
C LYS A 230 -0.31 25.73 4.46
N ASP A 231 0.86 26.35 4.48
CA ASP A 231 1.03 27.65 5.11
C ASP A 231 0.50 28.74 4.16
N PRO A 232 -0.57 29.45 4.54
CA PRO A 232 -1.15 30.48 3.66
C PRO A 232 -0.26 31.72 3.49
N SER A 233 0.82 31.87 4.26
CA SER A 233 1.72 33.02 4.15
C SER A 233 2.69 32.92 2.98
N ASP A 234 3.08 31.69 2.58
CA ASP A 234 4.05 31.46 1.51
C ASP A 234 3.75 30.25 0.61
N GLY A 235 2.73 29.46 0.91
CA GLY A 235 2.31 28.31 0.12
C GLY A 235 3.03 27.00 0.41
N GLY A 236 4.12 27.00 1.21
CA GLY A 236 4.87 25.82 1.58
C GLY A 236 4.10 24.86 2.50
N ILE A 237 4.41 23.59 2.43
CA ILE A 237 3.69 22.53 3.15
C ILE A 237 4.47 22.06 4.37
N TYR A 238 3.82 22.07 5.54
CA TYR A 238 4.36 21.46 6.74
C TYR A 238 4.56 19.96 6.55
N HIS A 239 5.72 19.44 6.93
CA HIS A 239 6.12 18.06 6.63
C HIS A 239 5.22 17.00 7.29
N LYS A 240 4.83 17.23 8.54
CA LYS A 240 3.94 16.35 9.31
C LYS A 240 3.19 17.07 10.42
N LEU A 241 2.11 16.44 10.87
CA LEU A 241 1.38 16.77 12.08
C LEU A 241 1.62 15.65 13.10
N THR A 242 2.26 15.97 14.23
CA THR A 242 2.84 14.98 15.12
C THR A 242 2.76 15.35 16.60
N THR A 243 2.88 14.34 17.45
CA THR A 243 3.27 14.48 18.87
C THR A 243 4.79 14.47 19.01
N PRO A 244 5.36 14.96 20.11
CA PRO A 244 6.80 14.85 20.38
C PRO A 244 7.31 13.40 20.38
N SER A 245 6.53 12.48 20.93
CA SER A 245 6.82 11.04 20.94
C SER A 245 5.58 10.24 20.59
N PHE A 246 5.76 8.98 20.25
CA PHE A 246 4.62 8.08 20.03
C PHE A 246 3.76 7.97 21.30
N GLU A 247 2.44 7.96 21.13
CA GLU A 247 1.51 7.65 22.21
C GLU A 247 1.67 6.18 22.65
N ALA A 248 1.29 5.89 23.88
CA ALA A 248 1.16 4.51 24.34
C ALA A 248 0.06 3.76 23.55
N PHE A 249 -0.06 2.45 23.79
CA PHE A 249 -1.16 1.65 23.23
C PHE A 249 -2.48 1.91 23.97
N ILE A 250 -3.04 3.09 23.77
CA ILE A 250 -4.29 3.59 24.37
C ILE A 250 -5.23 4.06 23.26
N ALA A 251 -6.52 4.13 23.56
CA ALA A 251 -7.50 4.61 22.59
C ALA A 251 -7.24 6.07 22.17
N PRO A 252 -7.56 6.46 20.92
CA PRO A 252 -7.29 7.83 20.45
C PRO A 252 -7.95 8.92 21.30
N THR A 253 -9.07 8.61 21.95
CA THR A 253 -9.77 9.52 22.87
C THR A 253 -9.07 9.75 24.20
N GLU A 254 -8.09 8.91 24.54
CA GLU A 254 -7.31 8.99 25.78
C GLU A 254 -5.99 9.74 25.61
N CYS A 255 -5.55 9.98 24.37
CA CYS A 255 -4.34 10.72 24.06
C CYS A 255 -4.41 12.16 24.57
N ARG A 256 -3.28 12.67 25.10
CA ARG A 256 -3.22 13.99 25.74
C ARG A 256 -2.00 14.81 25.35
N GLN A 257 -1.07 14.25 24.56
CA GLN A 257 0.08 14.99 24.10
C GLN A 257 -0.33 16.17 23.21
N LYS A 258 0.43 17.24 23.27
CA LYS A 258 0.26 18.36 22.33
C LYS A 258 0.65 17.91 20.92
N ARG A 259 -0.10 18.41 19.93
CA ARG A 259 0.18 18.14 18.52
C ARG A 259 0.80 19.36 17.86
N TYR A 260 1.78 19.12 17.00
CA TYR A 260 2.56 20.15 16.33
C TYR A 260 2.58 19.90 14.82
N VAL A 261 2.64 20.99 14.04
CA VAL A 261 3.20 20.94 12.69
C VAL A 261 4.65 21.36 12.76
N VAL A 262 5.53 20.64 12.03
CA VAL A 262 6.98 20.89 12.02
C VAL A 262 7.38 21.56 10.70
N GLN A 263 8.68 21.84 10.52
CA GLN A 263 9.20 22.54 9.35
C GLN A 263 8.57 22.09 8.02
N LYS A 264 8.50 23.00 7.09
CA LYS A 264 8.13 22.72 5.70
C LYS A 264 9.25 21.96 4.99
N SER A 265 8.87 21.15 3.99
CA SER A 265 9.88 20.46 3.17
C SER A 265 9.53 20.53 1.69
N VAL A 266 10.58 20.44 0.86
CA VAL A 266 10.47 20.39 -0.60
C VAL A 266 9.67 19.19 -1.04
N THR A 267 9.92 17.99 -0.46
CA THR A 267 9.22 16.74 -0.80
C THR A 267 7.73 16.83 -0.46
N ALA A 268 7.37 17.21 0.79
CA ALA A 268 5.96 17.38 1.15
C ALA A 268 5.24 18.41 0.28
N SER A 269 5.92 19.47 -0.16
CA SER A 269 5.32 20.51 -1.03
C SER A 269 5.07 20.00 -2.44
N LEU A 270 5.98 19.22 -3.01
CA LEU A 270 5.82 18.61 -4.33
C LEU A 270 4.78 17.49 -4.31
N ASP A 271 4.79 16.61 -3.32
CA ASP A 271 3.80 15.55 -3.14
C ASP A 271 2.38 16.11 -2.98
N PHE A 272 2.25 17.19 -2.19
CA PHE A 272 1.00 17.90 -2.06
C PHE A 272 0.54 18.47 -3.41
N ALA A 273 1.44 19.11 -4.15
CA ALA A 273 1.12 19.67 -5.47
C ALA A 273 0.67 18.59 -6.46
N ALA A 274 1.34 17.43 -6.45
CA ALA A 274 0.96 16.28 -7.26
C ALA A 274 -0.46 15.80 -6.93
N VAL A 275 -0.73 15.53 -5.64
CA VAL A 275 -2.03 15.03 -5.19
C VAL A 275 -3.17 16.00 -5.47
N CYS A 276 -2.97 17.31 -5.28
CA CYS A 276 -4.00 18.30 -5.60
C CYS A 276 -4.42 18.22 -7.09
N ALA A 277 -3.45 18.10 -8.00
CA ALA A 277 -3.72 17.95 -9.41
C ALA A 277 -4.40 16.61 -9.75
N GLU A 278 -3.96 15.51 -9.11
CA GLU A 278 -4.55 14.20 -9.29
C GLU A 278 -5.96 14.09 -8.72
N MET A 279 -6.25 14.75 -7.59
CA MET A 279 -7.61 14.85 -7.07
C MET A 279 -8.54 15.60 -8.04
N GLY A 280 -8.05 16.59 -8.77
CA GLY A 280 -8.79 17.21 -9.86
C GLY A 280 -9.16 16.22 -10.98
N SER A 281 -8.18 15.46 -11.46
CA SER A 281 -8.39 14.43 -12.49
C SER A 281 -9.30 13.28 -12.01
N THR A 282 -9.16 12.87 -10.75
CA THR A 282 -9.99 11.85 -10.10
C THR A 282 -11.43 12.34 -9.90
N TRP A 283 -11.61 13.62 -9.56
CA TRP A 283 -12.92 14.27 -9.49
C TRP A 283 -13.64 14.23 -10.86
N ALA A 284 -12.91 14.54 -11.94
CA ALA A 284 -13.46 14.46 -13.29
C ALA A 284 -13.84 13.01 -13.66
N ALA A 285 -13.04 12.02 -13.29
CA ALA A 285 -13.36 10.60 -13.50
C ALA A 285 -14.60 10.16 -12.71
N HIS A 286 -14.73 10.60 -11.45
CA HIS A 286 -15.89 10.30 -10.60
C HIS A 286 -17.20 10.90 -11.13
N TYR A 287 -17.17 12.14 -11.59
CA TYR A 287 -18.37 12.88 -12.05
C TYR A 287 -18.59 12.83 -13.56
N GLY A 288 -17.61 12.38 -14.36
CA GLY A 288 -17.48 12.51 -15.80
C GLY A 288 -18.60 11.93 -16.68
N GLY A 289 -19.63 11.31 -16.10
CA GLY A 289 -20.81 10.85 -16.85
C GLY A 289 -22.03 11.76 -16.77
N ASN A 290 -22.08 12.76 -15.90
CA ASN A 290 -23.31 13.46 -15.51
C ASN A 290 -23.21 15.00 -15.40
N LEU A 291 -22.06 15.61 -15.69
CA LEU A 291 -21.87 17.05 -15.55
C LEU A 291 -21.63 17.71 -16.91
N GLU A 292 -22.14 18.94 -17.05
CA GLU A 292 -21.79 19.80 -18.19
C GLU A 292 -20.28 20.02 -18.22
N ALA A 293 -19.68 20.02 -19.41
CA ALA A 293 -18.24 20.04 -19.62
C ALA A 293 -17.52 21.17 -18.84
N ASP A 294 -18.17 22.33 -18.71
CA ASP A 294 -17.61 23.50 -18.00
C ASP A 294 -17.44 23.27 -16.49
N ILE A 295 -18.37 22.53 -15.86
CA ILE A 295 -18.29 22.24 -14.43
C ILE A 295 -17.17 21.24 -14.14
N ASN A 296 -16.99 20.25 -14.99
CA ASN A 296 -15.92 19.27 -14.88
C ASN A 296 -14.53 19.92 -14.96
N THR A 297 -14.34 20.78 -15.96
CA THR A 297 -13.06 21.47 -16.18
C THR A 297 -12.74 22.41 -15.02
N ARG A 298 -13.73 23.15 -14.52
CA ARG A 298 -13.54 24.06 -13.40
C ARG A 298 -13.15 23.34 -12.12
N GLY A 299 -13.78 22.22 -11.78
CA GLY A 299 -13.45 21.44 -10.59
C GLY A 299 -12.03 20.86 -10.64
N VAL A 300 -11.56 20.44 -11.82
CA VAL A 300 -10.16 20.01 -12.04
C VAL A 300 -9.20 21.16 -11.74
N TRP A 301 -9.48 22.34 -12.30
CA TRP A 301 -8.59 23.49 -12.14
C TRP A 301 -8.56 24.04 -10.71
N GLU A 302 -9.71 24.13 -10.03
CA GLU A 302 -9.78 24.60 -8.64
C GLU A 302 -8.91 23.71 -7.72
N LYS A 303 -8.93 22.41 -7.91
CA LYS A 303 -8.07 21.49 -7.12
C LYS A 303 -6.59 21.57 -7.51
N ALA A 304 -6.27 21.68 -8.78
CA ALA A 304 -4.88 21.84 -9.23
C ALA A 304 -4.27 23.19 -8.76
N GLU A 305 -5.07 24.26 -8.70
CA GLU A 305 -4.65 25.57 -8.21
C GLU A 305 -4.20 25.52 -6.74
N ASP A 306 -4.86 24.70 -5.89
CA ASP A 306 -4.46 24.52 -4.51
C ASP A 306 -3.00 24.04 -4.38
N GLY A 307 -2.52 23.24 -5.35
CA GLY A 307 -1.15 22.73 -5.40
C GLY A 307 -0.13 23.67 -6.05
N ALA A 308 -0.56 24.65 -6.88
CA ALA A 308 0.34 25.48 -7.66
C ALA A 308 1.30 26.34 -6.81
N ASP A 309 0.81 26.91 -5.70
CA ASP A 309 1.66 27.68 -4.78
C ASP A 309 2.70 26.80 -4.10
N ALA A 310 2.31 25.55 -3.72
CA ALA A 310 3.23 24.61 -3.09
C ALA A 310 4.33 24.14 -4.07
N TYR A 311 3.96 23.93 -5.33
CA TYR A 311 4.91 23.65 -6.40
C TYR A 311 5.93 24.80 -6.57
N GLN A 312 5.44 26.04 -6.63
CA GLN A 312 6.32 27.20 -6.73
C GLN A 312 7.20 27.37 -5.50
N TRP A 313 6.63 27.19 -4.30
CA TRP A 313 7.41 27.22 -3.06
C TRP A 313 8.56 26.20 -3.06
N ALA A 314 8.31 24.98 -3.54
CA ALA A 314 9.33 23.95 -3.66
C ALA A 314 10.45 24.35 -4.65
N LYS A 315 10.08 24.95 -5.79
CA LYS A 315 11.06 25.46 -6.77
C LYS A 315 11.94 26.59 -6.19
N ASP A 316 11.36 27.43 -5.33
CA ASP A 316 12.06 28.53 -4.67
C ASP A 316 12.90 28.05 -3.46
N ASN A 317 12.62 26.86 -2.93
CA ASN A 317 13.27 26.27 -1.74
C ASN A 317 13.78 24.84 -1.99
N PRO A 318 14.61 24.60 -3.04
CA PRO A 318 14.97 23.24 -3.47
C PRO A 318 15.81 22.45 -2.45
N GLU A 319 16.42 23.12 -1.48
CA GLU A 319 17.25 22.52 -0.42
C GLU A 319 16.49 22.34 0.91
N ALA A 320 15.20 22.62 0.95
CA ALA A 320 14.40 22.55 2.18
C ALA A 320 14.00 21.10 2.52
N PHE A 321 14.97 20.23 2.69
CA PHE A 321 14.75 18.84 3.10
C PHE A 321 14.45 18.73 4.59
N TYR A 322 13.61 17.76 4.97
CA TYR A 322 13.32 17.47 6.37
C TYR A 322 14.43 16.58 6.98
N HIS A 323 15.11 17.12 7.98
CA HIS A 323 16.14 16.42 8.74
C HIS A 323 15.81 16.46 10.24
N GLN A 324 15.14 15.41 10.73
CA GLN A 324 14.63 15.37 12.10
C GLN A 324 15.72 15.61 13.17
N ASP A 325 16.87 14.94 13.05
CA ASP A 325 17.95 15.08 14.03
C ASP A 325 18.54 16.50 14.06
N LYS A 326 18.66 17.15 12.89
CA LYS A 326 19.11 18.55 12.81
C LYS A 326 18.07 19.48 13.43
N MET A 327 16.79 19.23 13.18
CA MET A 327 15.68 19.99 13.74
C MET A 327 15.70 19.90 15.28
N ASN A 328 15.78 18.67 15.83
CA ASN A 328 15.84 18.41 17.27
C ASN A 328 17.07 19.04 17.93
N GLY A 329 18.18 19.17 17.22
CA GLY A 329 19.38 19.85 17.74
C GLY A 329 19.24 21.37 17.90
N ILE A 330 18.13 21.97 17.45
CA ILE A 330 17.92 23.42 17.42
C ILE A 330 16.65 23.84 18.17
N TYR A 331 15.58 23.07 18.11
CA TYR A 331 14.24 23.44 18.55
C TYR A 331 13.67 22.45 19.58
N ASP A 332 12.88 22.97 20.53
CA ASP A 332 12.11 22.19 21.49
C ASP A 332 10.61 22.21 21.15
N PRO A 333 9.87 21.13 21.51
CA PRO A 333 10.34 19.86 22.05
C PRO A 333 10.95 18.99 20.95
N ASP A 334 11.90 18.11 21.30
CA ASP A 334 12.35 17.05 20.39
C ASP A 334 11.17 16.25 19.85
N VAL A 335 11.25 15.88 18.57
CA VAL A 335 10.27 15.02 17.89
C VAL A 335 10.96 13.72 17.50
N VAL A 336 10.49 12.59 18.05
CA VAL A 336 11.08 11.26 17.85
C VAL A 336 10.13 10.26 17.16
N THR A 337 9.11 10.77 16.50
CA THR A 337 8.18 9.99 15.66
C THR A 337 8.74 9.78 14.26
N GLY A 338 8.04 9.06 13.37
CA GLY A 338 8.50 8.80 12.00
C GLY A 338 9.03 10.04 11.29
N ALA A 339 10.14 9.91 10.59
CA ALA A 339 10.79 11.06 9.95
C ALA A 339 10.26 11.29 8.52
N TYR A 340 10.17 10.24 7.71
CA TYR A 340 9.85 10.34 6.28
C TYR A 340 10.71 11.38 5.55
N GLY A 341 11.99 11.48 5.96
CA GLY A 341 12.96 12.40 5.36
C GLY A 341 13.55 11.81 4.08
N ASP A 342 13.86 12.70 3.15
CA ASP A 342 14.52 12.36 1.89
C ASP A 342 15.77 13.22 1.67
N GLY A 343 16.63 12.81 0.73
CA GLY A 343 17.83 13.52 0.31
C GLY A 343 17.82 13.97 -1.15
N SER A 344 16.76 13.66 -1.89
CA SER A 344 16.48 14.07 -3.26
C SER A 344 15.00 14.46 -3.37
N ALA A 345 14.65 15.27 -4.33
CA ALA A 345 13.27 15.64 -4.66
C ALA A 345 13.02 15.59 -6.17
N SER A 346 13.88 14.88 -6.93
CA SER A 346 13.77 14.80 -8.38
C SER A 346 12.59 13.97 -8.83
N ASP A 347 12.27 12.93 -8.11
CA ASP A 347 11.15 12.04 -8.36
C ASP A 347 9.82 12.67 -7.96
N GLU A 348 9.76 13.41 -6.83
CA GLU A 348 8.60 14.23 -6.47
C GLU A 348 8.38 15.35 -7.48
N LEU A 349 9.47 16.00 -7.94
CA LEU A 349 9.36 17.04 -8.95
C LEU A 349 8.83 16.48 -10.29
N PHE A 350 9.32 15.30 -10.70
CA PHE A 350 8.80 14.61 -11.89
C PHE A 350 7.31 14.28 -11.75
N TRP A 351 6.91 13.72 -10.60
CA TRP A 351 5.49 13.39 -10.34
C TRP A 351 4.61 14.63 -10.28
N ALA A 352 5.00 15.66 -9.51
CA ALA A 352 4.25 16.90 -9.36
C ALA A 352 4.12 17.65 -10.70
N ALA A 353 5.22 17.79 -11.45
CA ALA A 353 5.20 18.43 -12.76
C ALA A 353 4.30 17.67 -13.75
N THR A 354 4.38 16.32 -13.74
CA THR A 354 3.50 15.48 -14.57
C THR A 354 2.03 15.71 -14.20
N SER A 355 1.68 15.64 -12.93
CA SER A 355 0.29 15.75 -12.45
C SER A 355 -0.29 17.16 -12.75
N GLN A 356 0.47 18.22 -12.49
CA GLN A 356 0.08 19.60 -12.81
C GLN A 356 -0.09 19.81 -14.33
N TYR A 357 0.83 19.24 -15.14
CA TYR A 357 0.71 19.27 -16.59
C TYR A 357 -0.56 18.55 -17.08
N MET A 358 -0.87 17.38 -16.53
CA MET A 358 -2.05 16.56 -16.91
C MET A 358 -3.37 17.19 -16.48
N ALA A 359 -3.41 17.89 -15.35
CA ALA A 359 -4.60 18.63 -14.90
C ALA A 359 -4.95 19.78 -15.82
N ASN A 360 -4.07 20.11 -16.79
CA ASN A 360 -4.29 21.15 -17.79
C ASN A 360 -4.66 22.53 -17.17
N TYR A 361 -4.13 22.80 -15.97
CA TYR A 361 -4.30 24.10 -15.32
C TYR A 361 -3.74 25.22 -16.24
N PRO A 362 -4.41 26.38 -16.35
CA PRO A 362 -3.99 27.47 -17.26
C PRO A 362 -2.68 28.18 -16.87
N GLY A 363 -1.92 27.62 -15.93
CA GLY A 363 -0.61 28.11 -15.52
C GLY A 363 0.50 27.82 -16.53
N ASP A 364 1.73 27.82 -16.07
CA ASP A 364 2.94 27.71 -16.89
C ASP A 364 3.19 26.28 -17.42
N ARG A 365 2.33 25.81 -18.34
CA ARG A 365 2.46 24.46 -18.95
C ARG A 365 3.86 24.18 -19.52
N ASP A 366 4.52 25.21 -20.03
CA ASP A 366 5.90 25.09 -20.54
C ASP A 366 6.88 24.75 -19.41
N VAL A 367 6.69 25.34 -18.22
CA VAL A 367 7.51 25.07 -17.05
C VAL A 367 7.31 23.64 -16.58
N TYR A 368 6.06 23.19 -16.43
CA TYR A 368 5.78 21.81 -16.02
C TYR A 368 6.34 20.78 -17.00
N LEU A 369 6.16 21.01 -18.31
CA LEU A 369 6.69 20.07 -19.32
C LEU A 369 8.23 20.05 -19.33
N THR A 370 8.87 21.19 -19.11
CA THR A 370 10.34 21.28 -18.97
C THR A 370 10.79 20.48 -17.75
N ASP A 371 10.17 20.68 -16.60
CA ASP A 371 10.50 19.94 -15.36
C ASP A 371 10.26 18.42 -15.52
N VAL A 372 9.21 18.00 -16.23
CA VAL A 372 9.00 16.59 -16.60
C VAL A 372 10.17 16.03 -17.40
N ILE A 373 10.63 16.75 -18.43
CA ILE A 373 11.69 16.28 -19.30
C ILE A 373 13.04 16.21 -18.56
N GLU A 374 13.34 17.22 -17.75
CA GLU A 374 14.60 17.34 -17.01
C GLU A 374 14.71 16.35 -15.84
N ASN A 375 13.58 15.94 -15.24
CA ASN A 375 13.55 15.05 -14.08
C ASN A 375 13.00 13.66 -14.40
N MET A 376 12.77 13.34 -15.68
CA MET A 376 12.33 12.00 -16.09
C MET A 376 13.33 10.94 -15.66
N PRO A 377 12.91 9.86 -14.95
CA PRO A 377 13.83 8.79 -14.57
C PRO A 377 14.46 8.12 -15.80
N GLU A 378 15.70 7.67 -15.66
CA GLU A 378 16.41 6.92 -16.72
C GLU A 378 15.91 5.47 -16.82
N GLU A 379 15.52 4.88 -15.69
CA GLU A 379 14.98 3.51 -15.59
C GLU A 379 13.78 3.47 -14.65
N PHE A 380 12.94 2.45 -14.79
CA PHE A 380 11.80 2.24 -13.90
C PHE A 380 12.28 1.67 -12.55
N THR A 381 11.90 2.33 -11.46
CA THR A 381 12.11 1.86 -10.10
C THR A 381 10.76 1.60 -9.44
N LEU A 382 10.67 0.51 -8.68
CA LEU A 382 9.45 0.19 -7.93
C LEU A 382 9.17 1.30 -6.91
N MET A 383 7.92 1.72 -6.86
CA MET A 383 7.50 2.86 -6.05
C MET A 383 7.57 2.60 -4.54
N SER A 384 7.75 3.68 -3.81
CA SER A 384 7.63 3.77 -2.35
C SER A 384 7.36 5.23 -1.97
N TRP A 385 7.12 5.51 -0.68
CA TRP A 385 7.04 6.89 -0.20
C TRP A 385 8.32 7.71 -0.41
N GLY A 386 9.48 7.06 -0.49
CA GLY A 386 10.78 7.70 -0.75
C GLY A 386 11.24 7.58 -2.21
N ASN A 387 10.40 7.08 -3.11
CA ASN A 387 10.60 7.14 -4.56
C ASN A 387 9.23 7.09 -5.27
N VAL A 388 8.74 8.25 -5.63
CA VAL A 388 7.40 8.43 -6.21
C VAL A 388 7.39 8.54 -7.74
N ALA A 389 8.55 8.42 -8.41
CA ALA A 389 8.66 8.59 -9.86
C ALA A 389 7.70 7.69 -10.65
N ALA A 390 7.45 6.46 -10.17
CA ALA A 390 6.54 5.53 -10.83
C ALA A 390 5.11 6.08 -10.94
N LEU A 391 4.64 6.91 -10.00
CA LEU A 391 3.31 7.54 -10.07
C LEU A 391 3.22 8.49 -11.28
N GLY A 392 4.27 9.28 -11.50
CA GLY A 392 4.38 10.10 -12.72
C GLY A 392 4.43 9.26 -14.00
N VAL A 393 5.15 8.13 -13.99
CA VAL A 393 5.19 7.18 -15.12
C VAL A 393 3.80 6.62 -15.40
N PHE A 394 3.04 6.22 -14.36
CA PHE A 394 1.68 5.72 -14.51
C PHE A 394 0.74 6.78 -15.10
N ASN A 395 0.85 8.03 -14.70
CA ASN A 395 0.08 9.14 -15.31
C ASN A 395 0.32 9.23 -16.82
N TRP A 396 1.56 9.09 -17.28
CA TRP A 396 1.87 9.08 -18.72
C TRP A 396 1.35 7.82 -19.42
N ILE A 397 1.36 6.67 -18.76
CA ILE A 397 0.78 5.42 -19.28
C ILE A 397 -0.75 5.53 -19.36
N GLU A 398 -1.40 6.10 -18.36
CA GLU A 398 -2.85 6.38 -18.41
C GLU A 398 -3.20 7.31 -19.60
N SER A 399 -2.38 8.33 -19.83
CA SER A 399 -2.50 9.19 -21.02
C SER A 399 -2.38 8.41 -22.32
N GLU A 400 -1.48 7.42 -22.40
CA GLU A 400 -1.33 6.53 -23.56
C GLU A 400 -2.54 5.61 -23.72
N LEU A 401 -3.02 4.98 -22.65
CA LEU A 401 -4.23 4.13 -22.67
C LEU A 401 -5.46 4.92 -23.11
N HIS A 402 -5.60 6.16 -22.62
CA HIS A 402 -6.66 7.07 -23.03
C HIS A 402 -6.54 7.41 -24.52
N HIS A 403 -5.34 7.74 -24.98
CA HIS A 403 -5.07 8.06 -26.39
C HIS A 403 -5.42 6.89 -27.31
N ARG A 404 -5.02 5.66 -26.96
CA ARG A 404 -5.38 4.45 -27.72
C ARG A 404 -6.88 4.20 -27.80
N LYS A 405 -7.60 4.48 -26.72
CA LYS A 405 -9.05 4.21 -26.64
C LYS A 405 -9.91 5.25 -27.32
N PHE A 406 -9.54 6.54 -27.20
CA PHE A 406 -10.40 7.65 -27.60
C PHE A 406 -9.81 8.53 -28.71
N GLY A 407 -8.54 8.31 -29.09
CA GLY A 407 -7.82 9.18 -30.00
C GLY A 407 -7.43 10.51 -29.36
N GLU A 408 -6.90 11.43 -30.15
CA GLU A 408 -6.66 12.80 -29.67
C GLU A 408 -7.99 13.54 -29.53
N PHE A 409 -8.42 13.73 -28.30
CA PHE A 409 -9.66 14.41 -27.97
C PHE A 409 -9.43 15.94 -27.95
N TYR A 410 -9.07 16.56 -29.07
CA TYR A 410 -8.91 18.00 -29.12
C TYR A 410 -9.46 18.66 -30.38
N SER A 411 -10.39 19.54 -30.17
CA SER A 411 -10.71 20.88 -30.70
C SER A 411 -10.25 21.27 -32.14
N GLY A 412 -9.67 20.38 -32.93
CA GLY A 412 -9.19 20.71 -34.29
C GLY A 412 -8.02 21.71 -34.34
N LEU A 413 -7.47 22.12 -33.19
CA LEU A 413 -6.27 22.93 -33.10
C LEU A 413 -5.03 22.04 -32.92
N PRO A 414 -3.90 22.36 -33.57
CA PRO A 414 -2.65 21.65 -33.38
C PRO A 414 -2.18 21.76 -31.93
N ASP A 415 -1.88 20.62 -31.29
CA ASP A 415 -1.22 20.60 -29.98
C ASP A 415 0.28 20.91 -30.19
N PRO A 416 0.82 22.04 -29.67
CA PRO A 416 2.20 22.41 -29.85
C PRO A 416 3.18 21.41 -29.19
N TYR A 417 2.72 20.59 -28.24
CA TYR A 417 3.51 19.62 -27.48
C TYR A 417 3.30 18.16 -27.92
N ALA A 418 2.54 17.90 -28.97
CA ALA A 418 2.16 16.56 -29.41
C ALA A 418 3.38 15.61 -29.55
N LYS A 419 4.47 16.10 -30.14
CA LYS A 419 5.68 15.32 -30.32
C LYS A 419 6.37 14.97 -28.99
N GLN A 420 6.53 15.95 -28.09
CA GLN A 420 7.12 15.73 -26.77
C GLN A 420 6.27 14.75 -25.95
N LYS A 421 4.96 14.88 -25.98
CA LYS A 421 4.02 13.97 -25.30
C LYS A 421 4.18 12.53 -25.82
N GLU A 422 4.25 12.35 -27.14
CA GLU A 422 4.46 11.03 -27.75
C GLU A 422 5.80 10.41 -27.32
N GLU A 423 6.88 11.20 -27.31
CA GLU A 423 8.20 10.76 -26.87
C GLU A 423 8.23 10.34 -25.40
N ILE A 424 7.57 11.13 -24.51
CA ILE A 424 7.49 10.84 -23.07
C ILE A 424 6.67 9.57 -22.83
N ARG A 425 5.45 9.47 -23.42
CA ARG A 425 4.62 8.27 -23.33
C ARG A 425 5.36 7.02 -23.78
N GLY A 426 6.04 7.11 -24.95
CA GLY A 426 6.83 6.00 -25.48
C GLY A 426 7.96 5.55 -24.54
N LYS A 427 8.66 6.49 -23.91
CA LYS A 427 9.69 6.18 -22.91
C LYS A 427 9.09 5.53 -21.65
N CYS A 428 8.00 6.05 -21.10
CA CYS A 428 7.34 5.50 -19.91
C CYS A 428 6.85 4.07 -20.17
N VAL A 429 6.19 3.82 -21.30
CA VAL A 429 5.75 2.47 -21.70
C VAL A 429 6.93 1.53 -21.82
N LYS A 430 8.01 1.94 -22.49
CA LYS A 430 9.20 1.12 -22.66
C LYS A 430 9.83 0.75 -21.32
N MET A 431 10.05 1.73 -20.43
CA MET A 431 10.66 1.52 -19.11
C MET A 431 9.86 0.52 -18.27
N LEU A 432 8.54 0.66 -18.25
CA LEU A 432 7.66 -0.25 -17.50
C LEU A 432 7.73 -1.68 -18.07
N LEU A 433 7.61 -1.84 -19.38
CA LEU A 433 7.63 -3.18 -20.00
C LEU A 433 8.99 -3.86 -19.81
N GLU A 434 10.11 -3.14 -19.95
CA GLU A 434 11.45 -3.68 -19.68
C GLU A 434 11.62 -4.12 -18.23
N TYR A 435 11.10 -3.34 -17.27
CA TYR A 435 11.06 -3.72 -15.86
C TYR A 435 10.24 -4.99 -15.62
N CYS A 436 9.03 -5.05 -16.16
CA CYS A 436 8.13 -6.19 -16.00
C CYS A 436 8.70 -7.47 -16.63
N ASP A 437 9.24 -7.40 -17.83
CA ASP A 437 9.84 -8.55 -18.52
C ASP A 437 11.01 -9.11 -17.72
N LYS A 438 11.90 -8.25 -17.21
CA LYS A 438 13.01 -8.65 -16.35
C LYS A 438 12.55 -9.26 -15.02
N ALA A 439 11.48 -8.73 -14.42
CA ALA A 439 10.94 -9.23 -13.16
C ALA A 439 10.38 -10.66 -13.30
N ILE A 440 9.73 -10.97 -14.43
CA ILE A 440 9.15 -12.30 -14.72
C ILE A 440 10.23 -13.39 -14.77
N GLU A 441 11.45 -13.09 -15.22
CA GLU A 441 12.56 -14.06 -15.28
C GLU A 441 12.85 -14.71 -13.91
N ALA A 442 12.58 -14.01 -12.80
CA ALA A 442 12.84 -14.50 -11.46
C ALA A 442 11.91 -15.65 -11.03
N VAL A 443 10.76 -15.82 -11.68
CA VAL A 443 9.74 -16.82 -11.31
C VAL A 443 10.24 -18.24 -11.44
N GLU A 444 11.08 -18.54 -12.43
CA GLU A 444 11.62 -19.89 -12.65
C GLU A 444 12.36 -20.42 -11.41
N GLY A 445 13.12 -19.55 -10.72
CA GLY A 445 13.86 -19.89 -9.51
C GLY A 445 13.05 -19.72 -8.21
N SER A 446 11.81 -19.18 -8.29
CA SER A 446 11.02 -18.88 -7.11
C SER A 446 10.50 -20.12 -6.41
N CYS A 447 10.68 -20.17 -5.09
CA CYS A 447 10.15 -21.22 -4.22
C CYS A 447 8.62 -21.13 -4.05
N TYR A 448 8.04 -19.97 -4.28
CA TYR A 448 6.62 -19.69 -4.03
C TYR A 448 5.89 -19.15 -5.26
N ASN A 449 6.44 -19.42 -6.44
CA ASN A 449 5.86 -19.05 -7.73
C ASN A 449 5.54 -17.56 -7.87
N SER A 450 6.35 -16.66 -7.29
CA SER A 450 6.18 -15.21 -7.37
C SER A 450 7.34 -14.55 -8.12
N ALA A 451 7.07 -13.44 -8.79
CA ALA A 451 8.09 -12.64 -9.47
C ALA A 451 8.89 -11.75 -8.49
N TYR A 452 8.32 -11.38 -7.35
CA TYR A 452 8.99 -10.69 -6.25
C TYR A 452 9.39 -11.64 -5.13
N GLY A 453 10.30 -11.22 -4.23
CA GLY A 453 10.71 -12.03 -3.09
C GLY A 453 11.77 -13.10 -3.41
N ASN A 454 12.53 -12.94 -4.50
CA ASN A 454 13.55 -13.89 -4.95
C ASN A 454 15.00 -13.46 -4.63
N ARG A 455 15.18 -12.36 -3.89
CA ARG A 455 16.46 -11.82 -3.43
C ARG A 455 16.34 -11.40 -1.96
N PRO A 456 17.41 -11.49 -1.15
CA PRO A 456 17.37 -11.06 0.25
C PRO A 456 16.93 -9.60 0.41
N GLU A 457 17.32 -8.72 -0.51
CA GLU A 457 17.02 -7.29 -0.51
C GLU A 457 15.52 -6.99 -0.73
N ASN A 458 14.75 -7.96 -1.22
CA ASN A 458 13.30 -7.84 -1.35
C ASN A 458 12.58 -7.89 0.00
N PHE A 459 13.24 -8.41 1.04
CA PHE A 459 12.69 -8.56 2.38
C PHE A 459 13.23 -7.46 3.29
N GLN A 460 12.40 -6.49 3.52
CA GLN A 460 12.70 -5.32 4.33
C GLN A 460 11.42 -4.83 5.02
N TRP A 461 11.54 -3.83 5.85
CA TRP A 461 10.38 -3.25 6.51
C TRP A 461 9.32 -2.81 5.49
N GLY A 462 8.12 -3.41 5.57
CA GLY A 462 7.02 -3.17 4.64
C GLY A 462 7.08 -3.96 3.33
N CYS A 463 7.88 -5.02 3.24
CA CYS A 463 8.09 -5.76 1.98
C CYS A 463 6.80 -6.30 1.35
N CYS A 464 5.75 -6.57 2.14
CA CYS A 464 4.47 -7.03 1.60
C CYS A 464 3.84 -6.03 0.62
N SER A 465 4.03 -4.72 0.81
CA SER A 465 3.56 -3.72 -0.17
C SER A 465 4.24 -3.88 -1.51
N SER A 466 5.53 -4.20 -1.54
CA SER A 466 6.29 -4.31 -2.79
C SER A 466 5.82 -5.46 -3.70
N PHE A 467 5.26 -6.55 -3.12
CA PHE A 467 4.57 -7.58 -3.92
C PHE A 467 3.34 -7.02 -4.63
N CYS A 468 2.55 -6.19 -3.92
CA CYS A 468 1.39 -5.51 -4.49
C CYS A 468 1.80 -4.46 -5.51
N ASP A 469 2.84 -3.67 -5.22
CA ASP A 469 3.38 -2.63 -6.11
C ASP A 469 3.85 -3.21 -7.44
N GLN A 470 4.57 -4.34 -7.39
CA GLN A 470 4.98 -5.03 -8.61
C GLN A 470 3.78 -5.65 -9.34
N ALA A 471 2.75 -6.13 -8.62
CA ALA A 471 1.52 -6.59 -9.25
C ALA A 471 0.80 -5.46 -10.00
N ILE A 472 0.79 -4.23 -9.47
CA ILE A 472 0.27 -3.04 -10.16
C ILE A 472 1.06 -2.76 -11.44
N CYS A 473 2.38 -2.86 -11.41
CA CYS A 473 3.20 -2.72 -12.61
C CYS A 473 2.81 -3.74 -13.70
N PHE A 474 2.61 -5.00 -13.31
CA PHE A 474 2.16 -6.05 -14.23
C PHE A 474 0.74 -5.79 -14.77
N LEU A 475 -0.16 -5.22 -13.96
CA LEU A 475 -1.50 -4.84 -14.41
C LEU A 475 -1.46 -3.73 -15.46
N TYR A 476 -0.64 -2.70 -15.28
CA TYR A 476 -0.40 -1.70 -16.33
C TYR A 476 0.20 -2.31 -17.60
N ALA A 477 1.17 -3.23 -17.46
CA ALA A 477 1.76 -3.93 -18.59
C ALA A 477 0.73 -4.80 -19.33
N TYR A 478 -0.17 -5.45 -18.61
CA TYR A 478 -1.30 -6.19 -19.19
C TYR A 478 -2.24 -5.27 -19.96
N GLU A 479 -2.62 -4.12 -19.40
CA GLU A 479 -3.47 -3.14 -20.10
C GLU A 479 -2.85 -2.61 -21.40
N LEU A 480 -1.52 -2.44 -21.40
CA LEU A 480 -0.79 -1.97 -22.57
C LEU A 480 -0.69 -3.01 -23.69
N THR A 481 -0.59 -4.30 -23.34
CA THR A 481 -0.20 -5.36 -24.28
C THR A 481 -1.26 -6.44 -24.51
N ASN A 482 -2.17 -6.61 -23.56
CA ASN A 482 -3.09 -7.74 -23.46
C ASN A 482 -2.37 -9.11 -23.40
N ASP A 483 -1.08 -9.12 -22.98
CA ASP A 483 -0.31 -10.35 -22.81
C ASP A 483 -0.57 -10.95 -21.44
N ARG A 484 -1.15 -12.14 -21.43
CA ARG A 484 -1.56 -12.90 -20.27
C ARG A 484 -0.42 -13.12 -19.26
N LYS A 485 0.83 -13.20 -19.71
CA LYS A 485 1.99 -13.40 -18.83
C LYS A 485 2.06 -12.36 -17.70
N TYR A 486 1.68 -11.10 -17.98
CA TYR A 486 1.69 -10.04 -16.96
C TYR A 486 0.57 -10.24 -15.93
N LEU A 487 -0.63 -10.57 -16.38
CA LEU A 487 -1.75 -10.82 -15.49
C LEU A 487 -1.49 -12.02 -14.56
N ASP A 488 -0.94 -13.11 -15.10
CA ASP A 488 -0.59 -14.28 -14.29
C ASP A 488 0.46 -13.93 -13.21
N ASN A 489 1.45 -13.09 -13.55
CA ASN A 489 2.46 -12.65 -12.57
C ASN A 489 1.91 -11.66 -11.54
N ALA A 490 0.91 -10.84 -11.87
CA ALA A 490 0.20 -10.04 -10.88
C ALA A 490 -0.51 -10.94 -9.86
N PHE A 491 -1.21 -11.99 -10.31
CA PHE A 491 -1.84 -12.97 -9.42
C PHE A 491 -0.81 -13.75 -8.59
N ARG A 492 0.31 -14.16 -9.16
CA ARG A 492 1.39 -14.86 -8.43
C ARG A 492 1.93 -14.06 -7.26
N ASN A 493 2.19 -12.77 -7.45
CA ASN A 493 2.64 -11.89 -6.37
C ASN A 493 1.58 -11.74 -5.27
N VAL A 494 0.31 -11.61 -5.66
CA VAL A 494 -0.80 -11.54 -4.71
C VAL A 494 -1.00 -12.87 -3.98
N ASN A 495 -0.86 -14.02 -4.66
CA ASN A 495 -0.92 -15.33 -4.01
C ASN A 495 0.14 -15.48 -2.92
N TYR A 496 1.34 -14.88 -3.10
CA TYR A 496 2.36 -14.82 -2.05
C TYR A 496 1.83 -14.12 -0.79
N ILE A 497 1.26 -12.94 -0.94
CA ILE A 497 0.68 -12.17 0.17
C ILE A 497 -0.45 -12.95 0.86
N LEU A 498 -1.23 -13.71 0.11
CA LEU A 498 -2.40 -14.42 0.60
C LEU A 498 -2.11 -15.83 1.13
N GLY A 499 -0.83 -16.22 1.28
CA GLY A 499 -0.44 -17.44 2.00
C GLY A 499 0.48 -18.40 1.26
N GLN A 500 0.75 -18.22 -0.03
CA GLN A 500 1.73 -19.03 -0.76
C GLN A 500 3.16 -18.52 -0.53
N ASN A 501 3.59 -18.53 0.74
CA ASN A 501 4.86 -17.96 1.20
C ASN A 501 5.50 -18.83 2.29
N ALA A 502 6.73 -18.50 2.70
CA ALA A 502 7.52 -19.30 3.65
C ALA A 502 6.84 -19.47 5.02
N THR A 503 6.17 -18.44 5.50
CA THR A 503 5.52 -18.42 6.82
C THR A 503 4.12 -19.05 6.80
N GLY A 504 3.52 -19.20 5.62
CA GLY A 504 2.13 -19.65 5.44
C GLY A 504 1.09 -18.68 6.01
N TYR A 505 1.45 -17.42 6.29
CA TYR A 505 0.50 -16.39 6.67
C TYR A 505 -0.15 -15.77 5.44
N CYS A 506 -1.47 -15.60 5.48
CA CYS A 506 -2.11 -14.53 4.73
C CYS A 506 -1.78 -13.23 5.46
N TYR A 507 -0.94 -12.36 4.89
CA TYR A 507 -0.47 -11.13 5.55
C TYR A 507 -1.53 -10.02 5.65
N VAL A 508 -2.79 -10.35 5.39
CA VAL A 508 -3.92 -9.43 5.55
C VAL A 508 -4.78 -9.85 6.74
N THR A 509 -4.99 -8.95 7.68
CA THR A 509 -5.79 -9.22 8.87
C THR A 509 -7.23 -9.62 8.51
N GLY A 510 -7.75 -10.62 9.22
CA GLY A 510 -9.13 -11.10 9.04
C GLY A 510 -9.39 -11.97 7.80
N PHE A 511 -8.35 -12.32 7.03
CA PHE A 511 -8.47 -13.15 5.82
C PHE A 511 -7.56 -14.38 5.89
N GLY A 512 -8.03 -15.47 5.27
CA GLY A 512 -7.34 -16.74 5.29
C GLY A 512 -7.53 -17.53 6.59
N THR A 513 -6.86 -18.66 6.70
CA THR A 513 -6.92 -19.56 7.87
C THR A 513 -5.80 -19.31 8.88
N LYS A 514 -4.74 -18.61 8.44
CA LYS A 514 -3.62 -18.17 9.27
C LYS A 514 -3.30 -16.72 8.88
N SER A 515 -3.78 -15.77 9.67
CA SER A 515 -3.58 -14.33 9.44
C SER A 515 -3.05 -13.63 10.69
N PRO A 516 -2.50 -12.40 10.58
CA PRO A 516 -2.05 -11.64 11.73
C PRO A 516 -3.20 -11.41 12.72
N MET A 517 -2.96 -11.77 13.99
CA MET A 517 -3.91 -11.56 15.09
C MET A 517 -3.48 -10.44 16.03
N HIS A 518 -2.18 -10.10 16.03
CA HIS A 518 -1.59 -9.12 16.94
C HIS A 518 -0.79 -8.05 16.19
N PRO A 519 -1.37 -7.35 15.20
CA PRO A 519 -0.63 -6.34 14.45
C PRO A 519 -0.16 -5.21 15.37
N HIS A 520 1.01 -4.62 15.08
CA HIS A 520 1.49 -3.43 15.75
C HIS A 520 0.63 -2.23 15.32
N SER A 521 -0.50 -2.07 15.99
CA SER A 521 -1.48 -1.01 15.75
C SER A 521 -2.13 -0.61 17.06
N ARG A 522 -2.05 0.68 17.38
CA ARG A 522 -2.71 1.22 18.58
C ARG A 522 -4.22 1.10 18.52
N LEU A 523 -4.80 1.21 17.32
CA LEU A 523 -6.24 1.03 17.13
C LEU A 523 -6.66 -0.40 17.50
N CYS A 524 -5.99 -1.41 16.96
CA CYS A 524 -6.31 -2.82 17.25
C CYS A 524 -5.98 -3.21 18.70
N ALA A 525 -4.89 -2.68 19.26
CA ALA A 525 -4.45 -3.05 20.60
C ALA A 525 -5.27 -2.40 21.72
N SER A 526 -6.02 -1.31 21.44
CA SER A 526 -6.73 -0.52 22.46
C SER A 526 -8.25 -0.61 22.41
N ASP A 527 -8.83 -1.31 21.43
CA ASP A 527 -10.29 -1.40 21.25
C ASP A 527 -10.96 -2.46 22.13
N GLY A 528 -10.18 -3.37 22.72
CA GLY A 528 -10.67 -4.46 23.57
C GLY A 528 -11.32 -5.61 22.80
N ILE A 529 -11.10 -5.69 21.49
CA ILE A 529 -11.59 -6.74 20.60
C ILE A 529 -10.41 -7.69 20.32
N GLU A 530 -10.64 -9.00 20.38
CA GLU A 530 -9.57 -9.99 20.15
C GLU A 530 -9.13 -10.02 18.68
N GLU A 531 -10.09 -9.95 17.75
CA GLU A 531 -9.81 -9.95 16.33
C GLU A 531 -9.44 -8.55 15.85
N PRO A 532 -8.35 -8.40 15.10
CA PRO A 532 -7.94 -7.10 14.56
C PRO A 532 -8.94 -6.58 13.52
N ILE A 533 -8.87 -5.28 13.25
CA ILE A 533 -9.58 -4.65 12.13
C ILE A 533 -9.23 -5.40 10.84
N PRO A 534 -10.20 -5.89 10.05
CA PRO A 534 -9.92 -6.66 8.84
C PRO A 534 -9.43 -5.78 7.69
N GLY A 535 -8.67 -6.37 6.77
CA GLY A 535 -8.22 -5.71 5.55
C GLY A 535 -6.94 -4.86 5.72
N LEU A 536 -6.25 -4.96 6.84
CA LEU A 536 -4.96 -4.30 7.06
C LEU A 536 -3.82 -5.20 6.58
N LEU A 537 -2.94 -4.67 5.72
CA LEU A 537 -1.72 -5.35 5.28
C LEU A 537 -0.60 -5.09 6.30
N VAL A 538 -0.02 -6.17 6.84
CA VAL A 538 1.15 -6.06 7.71
C VAL A 538 2.44 -5.98 6.89
N GLY A 539 3.51 -5.46 7.50
CA GLY A 539 4.79 -5.24 6.84
C GLY A 539 5.41 -6.47 6.20
N GLY A 540 5.26 -7.64 6.84
CA GLY A 540 5.81 -8.90 6.34
C GLY A 540 7.26 -9.18 6.78
N PRO A 541 7.89 -10.23 6.27
CA PRO A 541 9.21 -10.67 6.68
C PRO A 541 10.28 -9.58 6.55
N ASN A 542 11.04 -9.37 7.64
CA ASN A 542 12.09 -8.35 7.70
C ASN A 542 13.33 -8.86 8.47
N PRO A 543 14.38 -9.34 7.78
CA PRO A 543 15.60 -9.83 8.42
C PRO A 543 16.44 -8.72 9.08
N GLY A 544 16.06 -7.45 8.91
CA GLY A 544 16.68 -6.31 9.59
C GLY A 544 16.41 -6.30 11.11
N HIS A 545 15.34 -6.96 11.56
CA HIS A 545 14.95 -7.09 12.98
C HIS A 545 15.13 -5.77 13.75
N ASN A 546 14.56 -4.68 13.23
CA ASN A 546 14.73 -3.34 13.78
C ASN A 546 14.18 -3.21 15.21
N ASP A 547 13.33 -4.15 15.62
CA ASP A 547 12.66 -4.28 16.93
C ASP A 547 13.23 -5.42 17.81
N LYS A 548 14.40 -5.96 17.45
CA LYS A 548 15.04 -7.09 18.16
C LYS A 548 15.28 -6.88 19.66
N ALA A 549 15.18 -5.65 20.15
CA ALA A 549 15.26 -5.37 21.57
C ALA A 549 13.99 -5.80 22.33
N GLU A 550 12.86 -5.96 21.61
CA GLU A 550 11.54 -6.25 22.15
C GLU A 550 10.95 -7.56 21.63
N VAL A 551 11.49 -8.08 20.51
CA VAL A 551 10.96 -9.24 19.78
C VAL A 551 12.05 -10.29 19.55
N GLU A 552 11.74 -11.55 19.85
CA GLU A 552 12.57 -12.72 19.51
C GLU A 552 12.03 -13.35 18.23
N TYR A 553 12.82 -13.31 17.16
CA TYR A 553 12.47 -13.92 15.88
C TYR A 553 12.87 -15.40 15.86
N HIS A 554 11.98 -16.26 15.37
CA HIS A 554 12.24 -17.70 15.27
C HIS A 554 13.12 -18.07 14.06
N SER A 555 13.33 -17.16 13.10
CA SER A 555 14.17 -17.37 11.92
C SER A 555 14.86 -16.08 11.49
N ASP A 556 16.14 -16.21 11.06
CA ASP A 556 16.93 -15.14 10.45
C ASP A 556 16.87 -15.19 8.91
N TYR A 557 16.18 -16.18 8.32
CA TYR A 557 16.04 -16.24 6.87
C TYR A 557 15.13 -15.12 6.35
N PRO A 558 15.50 -14.48 5.24
CA PRO A 558 14.80 -13.31 4.75
C PRO A 558 13.28 -13.47 4.63
N ASP A 559 12.82 -14.59 4.09
CA ASP A 559 11.41 -14.89 3.82
C ASP A 559 10.65 -15.50 5.04
N GLU A 560 11.37 -15.82 6.13
CA GLU A 560 10.83 -16.42 7.36
C GLU A 560 10.86 -15.46 8.55
N SER A 561 11.52 -14.29 8.45
CA SER A 561 11.73 -13.32 9.55
C SER A 561 10.46 -12.49 9.84
N TYR A 562 9.42 -13.15 10.37
CA TYR A 562 8.13 -12.55 10.69
C TYR A 562 7.58 -13.09 12.02
N GLU A 563 7.11 -12.19 12.90
CA GLU A 563 6.47 -12.56 14.16
C GLU A 563 5.12 -11.84 14.33
N ASP A 564 4.05 -12.63 14.53
CA ASP A 564 2.72 -12.10 14.83
C ASP A 564 2.57 -11.75 16.31
N VAL A 565 3.28 -10.70 16.72
CA VAL A 565 3.21 -10.16 18.08
C VAL A 565 3.13 -8.65 18.05
N MET A 566 2.35 -8.05 18.94
CA MET A 566 2.10 -6.62 18.98
C MET A 566 3.39 -5.77 19.07
N PRO A 567 4.46 -6.13 19.82
CA PRO A 567 5.70 -5.34 19.83
C PRO A 567 6.45 -5.32 18.49
N SER A 568 6.16 -6.26 17.56
CA SER A 568 6.88 -6.32 16.29
C SER A 568 6.42 -5.22 15.32
N TYR A 569 7.00 -4.03 15.46
CA TYR A 569 6.81 -2.97 14.47
C TYR A 569 7.58 -3.23 13.17
N ALA A 570 8.69 -3.96 13.23
CA ALA A 570 9.54 -4.19 12.06
C ALA A 570 8.95 -5.17 11.05
N SER A 571 8.08 -6.11 11.48
CA SER A 571 7.48 -7.11 10.59
C SER A 571 5.95 -7.14 10.62
N ASN A 572 5.32 -6.72 11.73
CA ASN A 572 3.87 -6.86 11.95
C ASN A 572 3.13 -5.52 12.12
N GLU A 573 3.77 -4.38 11.80
CA GLU A 573 3.09 -3.09 11.74
C GLU A 573 2.19 -3.01 10.51
N ILE A 574 1.18 -2.14 10.58
CA ILE A 574 0.33 -1.75 9.45
C ILE A 574 0.67 -0.31 9.05
N CYS A 575 0.50 0.03 7.78
CA CYS A 575 0.71 1.40 7.31
C CYS A 575 -0.20 1.74 6.13
N ILE A 576 -0.58 3.03 6.00
CA ILE A 576 -1.48 3.47 4.92
C ILE A 576 -0.89 3.27 3.52
N ASN A 577 0.43 3.47 3.33
CA ASN A 577 1.06 3.24 2.04
C ASN A 577 1.03 1.76 1.64
N TRP A 578 1.27 0.85 2.58
CA TRP A 578 1.16 -0.58 2.31
C TRP A 578 -0.27 -0.99 1.97
N ASN A 579 -1.22 -0.42 2.70
CA ASN A 579 -2.64 -0.65 2.43
C ASN A 579 -3.10 -0.03 1.10
N ALA A 580 -2.51 1.10 0.67
CA ALA A 580 -2.78 1.69 -0.64
C ALA A 580 -2.35 0.75 -1.78
N SER A 581 -1.17 0.11 -1.64
CA SER A 581 -0.70 -0.92 -2.57
C SER A 581 -1.65 -2.13 -2.61
N LEU A 582 -2.09 -2.62 -1.43
CA LEU A 582 -3.06 -3.72 -1.34
C LEU A 582 -4.39 -3.35 -2.02
N VAL A 583 -5.00 -2.22 -1.63
CA VAL A 583 -6.28 -1.75 -2.22
C VAL A 583 -6.17 -1.66 -3.73
N SER A 584 -5.09 -1.07 -4.22
CA SER A 584 -4.85 -0.84 -5.64
C SER A 584 -4.74 -2.15 -6.43
N ALA A 585 -3.89 -3.08 -5.97
CA ALA A 585 -3.70 -4.37 -6.65
C ALA A 585 -4.96 -5.25 -6.57
N ILE A 586 -5.53 -5.41 -5.37
CA ILE A 586 -6.66 -6.32 -5.15
C ILE A 586 -7.93 -5.82 -5.82
N THR A 587 -8.20 -4.51 -5.75
CA THR A 587 -9.38 -3.94 -6.42
C THR A 587 -9.29 -4.13 -7.92
N TRP A 588 -8.15 -3.85 -8.52
CA TRP A 588 -7.96 -4.04 -9.96
C TRP A 588 -8.12 -5.50 -10.37
N LEU A 589 -7.45 -6.43 -9.66
CA LEU A 589 -7.59 -7.87 -9.91
C LEU A 589 -9.02 -8.39 -9.69
N SER A 590 -9.78 -7.80 -8.74
CA SER A 590 -11.16 -8.22 -8.49
C SER A 590 -12.09 -7.95 -9.68
N TYR A 591 -11.78 -6.95 -10.48
CA TYR A 591 -12.54 -6.66 -11.71
C TYR A 591 -12.07 -7.49 -12.91
N ILE A 592 -10.76 -7.60 -13.12
CA ILE A 592 -10.21 -8.37 -14.26
C ILE A 592 -10.46 -9.87 -14.07
N GLY A 593 -10.39 -10.37 -12.82
CA GLY A 593 -10.64 -11.78 -12.53
C GLY A 593 -11.98 -12.28 -13.04
N ASN A 594 -13.02 -11.43 -12.97
CA ASN A 594 -14.35 -11.75 -13.52
C ASN A 594 -14.37 -11.81 -15.07
N GLU A 595 -13.50 -11.06 -15.75
CA GLU A 595 -13.42 -11.09 -17.20
C GLU A 595 -12.73 -12.37 -17.74
N LEU A 596 -11.92 -13.05 -16.90
CA LEU A 596 -11.25 -14.30 -17.28
C LEU A 596 -12.22 -15.43 -17.63
N ASP A 597 -13.43 -15.42 -17.10
CA ASP A 597 -14.45 -16.45 -17.32
C ASP A 597 -15.24 -16.24 -18.61
N THR A 598 -15.21 -15.05 -19.21
CA THR A 598 -16.04 -14.70 -20.38
C THR A 598 -15.34 -14.88 -21.72
N THR A 599 -14.05 -15.26 -21.73
CA THR A 599 -13.21 -15.32 -22.95
C THR A 599 -12.88 -16.75 -23.42
N ASN A 600 -13.58 -17.78 -22.92
CA ASN A 600 -13.50 -19.16 -23.44
C ASN A 600 -14.63 -19.50 -24.43
#